data_0a1a89804035598a196c1c9ae2515f75
#
_entry.id   0a1a89804035598a196c1c9ae2515f75
#
_cell.length_a   1.000
_cell.length_b   1.000
_cell.length_c   1.000
_cell.angle_alpha   90.00
_cell.angle_beta   90.00
_cell.angle_gamma   90.00
#
_symmetry.space_group_name_H-M   'P 1'
#
loop_
_entity.id
_entity.type
_entity.pdbx_description
1 polymer ?
#
loop_
_entity_poly.entity_id
_entity_poly.type
_entity_poly.pdbx_seq_one_letter_code
_entity_poly.pdbx_strand_id
1 'polypeptide(L)'
;MDILIVFAHPDDETVFIGGTAALLSERGARVHYVCATRGEGGEVGEPPVCAAHELGEVRSRELACAVHALGGASLDFLGYVDPPVDADGNGRAFAADPKQLAKHIAQAASACQAQAMISHGSSGEYGHPAHSLLHQAALRASQGSPGACLPLYTFSADFPGHPRRDRSANRNDPADFVIDVRPWMPVKLAAAHCHRTQEALFVRRASRLAGHLVPLADVLMSVESLHRAWPTCEGRPEDALADFLRNRCGEALLASPAGWDEGQA
;
A
#
# COMPACT_ATOMS: atom_id res chain seq x y z
N MET A 1 -5.99 -16.94 -6.99
CA MET A 1 -5.27 -16.56 -5.76
C MET A 1 -5.98 -15.38 -5.14
N ASP A 2 -6.20 -15.39 -3.83
CA ASP A 2 -6.78 -14.29 -3.07
C ASP A 2 -5.69 -13.56 -2.30
N ILE A 3 -5.62 -12.23 -2.46
CA ILE A 3 -4.61 -11.38 -1.85
C ILE A 3 -5.34 -10.28 -1.09
N LEU A 4 -4.98 -10.06 0.17
CA LEU A 4 -5.51 -8.96 0.97
C LEU A 4 -4.50 -7.81 1.03
N ILE A 5 -4.90 -6.61 0.61
CA ILE A 5 -4.15 -5.38 0.83
C ILE A 5 -4.77 -4.62 2.00
N VAL A 6 -3.98 -4.36 3.04
CA VAL A 6 -4.41 -3.65 4.27
C VAL A 6 -3.62 -2.35 4.39
N PHE A 7 -4.33 -1.23 4.50
CA PHE A 7 -3.71 0.10 4.53
C PHE A 7 -4.47 1.06 5.46
N ALA A 8 -3.82 2.17 5.83
CA ALA A 8 -4.31 3.07 6.88
C ALA A 8 -5.38 4.04 6.37
N HIS A 9 -5.16 4.67 5.21
CA HIS A 9 -6.00 5.75 4.71
C HIS A 9 -6.38 5.53 3.24
N PRO A 10 -7.55 6.05 2.81
CA PRO A 10 -7.88 6.12 1.39
C PRO A 10 -6.83 6.94 0.63
N ASP A 11 -6.16 6.34 -0.34
CA ASP A 11 -5.08 6.79 -1.23
C ASP A 11 -3.78 5.96 -1.11
N ASP A 12 -3.48 5.38 0.05
CA ASP A 12 -2.29 4.55 0.27
C ASP A 12 -2.20 3.40 -0.77
N GLU A 13 -3.33 2.74 -1.04
CA GLU A 13 -3.44 1.62 -1.99
C GLU A 13 -3.02 2.03 -3.41
N THR A 14 -3.31 3.24 -3.79
CA THR A 14 -2.98 3.78 -5.11
C THR A 14 -1.54 4.28 -5.16
N VAL A 15 -1.12 5.07 -4.15
CA VAL A 15 0.19 5.73 -4.15
C VAL A 15 1.32 4.71 -4.04
N PHE A 16 1.19 3.73 -3.13
CA PHE A 16 2.29 2.82 -2.79
C PHE A 16 2.29 1.52 -3.60
N ILE A 17 1.11 1.00 -3.99
CA ILE A 17 1.00 -0.35 -4.55
C ILE A 17 0.03 -0.45 -5.74
N GLY A 18 -0.51 0.67 -6.22
CA GLY A 18 -1.59 0.68 -7.21
C GLY A 18 -1.23 0.01 -8.54
N GLY A 19 -0.01 0.18 -9.03
CA GLY A 19 0.44 -0.46 -10.26
C GLY A 19 0.57 -1.99 -10.09
N THR A 20 1.14 -2.44 -8.99
CA THR A 20 1.25 -3.87 -8.66
C THR A 20 -0.13 -4.48 -8.43
N ALA A 21 -1.04 -3.79 -7.74
CA ALA A 21 -2.39 -4.26 -7.53
C ALA A 21 -3.16 -4.45 -8.86
N ALA A 22 -3.03 -3.49 -9.78
CA ALA A 22 -3.59 -3.60 -11.14
C ALA A 22 -2.98 -4.77 -11.92
N LEU A 23 -1.65 -4.95 -11.87
CA LEU A 23 -0.96 -6.10 -12.45
C LEU A 23 -1.51 -7.43 -11.89
N LEU A 24 -1.58 -7.57 -10.57
CA LEU A 24 -2.07 -8.78 -9.92
C LEU A 24 -3.50 -9.11 -10.36
N SER A 25 -4.38 -8.10 -10.39
CA SER A 25 -5.77 -8.24 -10.85
C SER A 25 -5.83 -8.68 -12.32
N GLU A 26 -5.08 -8.04 -13.21
CA GLU A 26 -5.01 -8.40 -14.63
C GLU A 26 -4.53 -9.84 -14.85
N ARG A 27 -3.61 -10.31 -14.02
CA ARG A 27 -3.08 -11.69 -14.09
C ARG A 27 -3.97 -12.73 -13.40
N GLY A 28 -5.14 -12.33 -12.93
CA GLY A 28 -6.18 -13.22 -12.41
C GLY A 28 -6.12 -13.47 -10.91
N ALA A 29 -5.41 -12.66 -10.13
CA ALA A 29 -5.58 -12.64 -8.69
C ALA A 29 -6.86 -11.89 -8.31
N ARG A 30 -7.54 -12.32 -7.26
CA ARG A 30 -8.60 -11.55 -6.61
C ARG A 30 -7.95 -10.69 -5.52
N VAL A 31 -7.90 -9.39 -5.74
CA VAL A 31 -7.28 -8.44 -4.82
C VAL A 31 -8.37 -7.82 -3.95
N HIS A 32 -8.32 -8.07 -2.65
CA HIS A 32 -9.24 -7.57 -1.64
C HIS A 32 -8.59 -6.41 -0.90
N TYR A 33 -9.36 -5.39 -0.57
CA TYR A 33 -8.86 -4.17 0.06
C TYR A 33 -9.53 -3.95 1.41
N VAL A 34 -8.71 -3.64 2.42
CA VAL A 34 -9.19 -3.25 3.75
C VAL A 34 -8.49 -1.98 4.18
N CYS A 35 -9.27 -0.93 4.37
CA CYS A 35 -8.79 0.35 4.87
C CYS A 35 -9.10 0.49 6.36
N ALA A 36 -8.14 0.92 7.17
CA ALA A 36 -8.35 1.04 8.60
C ALA A 36 -9.29 2.19 8.95
N THR A 37 -9.18 3.33 8.29
CA THR A 37 -9.96 4.55 8.52
C THR A 37 -10.65 5.02 7.25
N ARG A 38 -11.48 6.05 7.36
CA ARG A 38 -12.04 6.75 6.19
C ARG A 38 -11.26 8.02 5.84
N GLY A 39 -10.13 8.28 6.53
CA GLY A 39 -9.30 9.44 6.30
C GLY A 39 -9.95 10.75 6.71
N GLU A 40 -10.72 10.74 7.78
CA GLU A 40 -11.49 11.89 8.30
C GLU A 40 -10.61 13.06 8.69
N GLY A 41 -9.35 12.78 9.07
CA GLY A 41 -8.36 13.77 9.48
C GLY A 41 -7.56 14.41 8.34
N GLY A 42 -7.78 13.98 7.10
CA GLY A 42 -7.06 14.45 5.93
C GLY A 42 -7.51 15.81 5.40
N GLU A 43 -7.04 16.14 4.19
CA GLU A 43 -7.38 17.38 3.51
C GLU A 43 -8.69 17.27 2.73
N VAL A 44 -9.39 18.39 2.59
CA VAL A 44 -10.67 18.48 1.85
C VAL A 44 -10.49 18.80 0.37
N GLY A 45 -9.24 18.88 -0.10
CA GLY A 45 -8.89 19.29 -1.47
C GLY A 45 -8.57 20.78 -1.61
N GLU A 46 -7.97 21.13 -2.74
CA GLU A 46 -7.63 22.52 -3.10
C GLU A 46 -7.98 22.77 -4.57
N PRO A 47 -9.11 23.48 -4.90
CA PRO A 47 -10.09 24.02 -3.95
C PRO A 47 -10.85 22.93 -3.18
N PRO A 48 -11.49 23.25 -2.03
CA PRO A 48 -12.24 22.27 -1.24
C PRO A 48 -13.31 21.53 -2.04
N VAL A 49 -13.30 20.22 -1.97
CA VAL A 49 -14.26 19.32 -2.66
C VAL A 49 -15.51 19.09 -1.80
N CYS A 50 -15.36 19.19 -0.46
CA CYS A 50 -16.44 18.97 0.50
C CYS A 50 -16.20 19.77 1.78
N ALA A 51 -17.18 19.79 2.67
CA ALA A 51 -16.99 20.28 4.03
C ALA A 51 -16.21 19.25 4.88
N ALA A 52 -15.46 19.72 5.89
CA ALA A 52 -14.58 18.86 6.70
C ALA A 52 -15.35 17.70 7.38
N HIS A 53 -16.59 17.93 7.83
CA HIS A 53 -17.39 16.89 8.48
C HIS A 53 -17.91 15.80 7.52
N GLU A 54 -17.86 16.03 6.20
CA GLU A 54 -18.27 15.10 5.16
C GLU A 54 -17.08 14.29 4.63
N LEU A 55 -15.83 14.66 5.00
CA LEU A 55 -14.60 14.16 4.38
C LEU A 55 -14.52 12.63 4.39
N GLY A 56 -14.79 11.97 5.51
CA GLY A 56 -14.73 10.52 5.59
C GLY A 56 -15.69 9.81 4.63
N GLU A 57 -16.89 10.37 4.43
CA GLU A 57 -17.87 9.84 3.48
C GLU A 57 -17.41 10.06 2.03
N VAL A 58 -16.86 11.24 1.73
CA VAL A 58 -16.32 11.56 0.40
C VAL A 58 -15.15 10.64 0.08
N ARG A 59 -14.15 10.54 0.97
CA ARG A 59 -12.98 9.68 0.77
C ARG A 59 -13.32 8.18 0.69
N SER A 60 -14.38 7.74 1.37
CA SER A 60 -14.88 6.37 1.20
C SER A 60 -15.35 6.08 -0.23
N ARG A 61 -16.04 7.05 -0.86
CA ARG A 61 -16.47 6.95 -2.26
C ARG A 61 -15.30 7.06 -3.22
N GLU A 62 -14.34 7.93 -2.93
CA GLU A 62 -13.11 8.07 -3.70
C GLU A 62 -12.32 6.75 -3.71
N LEU A 63 -12.16 6.12 -2.54
CA LEU A 63 -11.50 4.82 -2.42
C LEU A 63 -12.26 3.72 -3.17
N ALA A 64 -13.59 3.69 -3.09
CA ALA A 64 -14.37 2.71 -3.85
C ALA A 64 -14.19 2.88 -5.37
N CYS A 65 -14.10 4.12 -5.86
CA CYS A 65 -13.76 4.44 -7.25
C CYS A 65 -12.36 3.94 -7.61
N ALA A 66 -11.35 4.20 -6.76
CA ALA A 66 -9.96 3.78 -6.99
C ALA A 66 -9.81 2.26 -7.01
N VAL A 67 -10.40 1.57 -6.04
CA VAL A 67 -10.40 0.09 -5.96
C VAL A 67 -11.06 -0.52 -7.19
N HIS A 68 -12.18 0.04 -7.67
CA HIS A 68 -12.81 -0.39 -8.91
C HIS A 68 -11.89 -0.20 -10.12
N ALA A 69 -11.23 0.96 -10.23
CA ALA A 69 -10.29 1.24 -11.31
C ALA A 69 -9.09 0.26 -11.31
N LEU A 70 -8.60 -0.13 -10.12
CA LEU A 70 -7.52 -1.11 -9.95
C LEU A 70 -7.94 -2.57 -10.18
N GLY A 71 -9.22 -2.82 -10.47
CA GLY A 71 -9.75 -4.19 -10.67
C GLY A 71 -9.94 -4.97 -9.37
N GLY A 72 -10.16 -4.27 -8.25
CA GLY A 72 -10.34 -4.88 -6.94
C GLY A 72 -11.59 -5.75 -6.82
N ALA A 73 -11.48 -6.85 -6.09
CA ALA A 73 -12.55 -7.82 -5.86
C ALA A 73 -13.51 -7.41 -4.74
N SER A 74 -13.00 -6.74 -3.70
CA SER A 74 -13.80 -6.19 -2.59
C SER A 74 -13.08 -5.04 -1.90
N LEU A 75 -13.86 -4.22 -1.18
CA LEU A 75 -13.38 -3.16 -0.30
C LEU A 75 -14.17 -3.18 1.00
N ASP A 76 -13.45 -3.20 2.12
CA ASP A 76 -14.01 -3.09 3.47
C ASP A 76 -13.27 -2.04 4.30
N PHE A 77 -13.92 -1.53 5.34
CA PHE A 77 -13.34 -0.61 6.31
C PHE A 77 -13.34 -1.23 7.71
N LEU A 78 -12.24 -1.05 8.47
CA LEU A 78 -12.18 -1.53 9.85
C LEU A 78 -12.94 -0.62 10.83
N GLY A 79 -13.33 0.59 10.40
CA GLY A 79 -14.16 1.51 11.20
C GLY A 79 -13.41 2.30 12.25
N TYR A 80 -12.10 2.39 12.19
CA TYR A 80 -11.31 3.34 12.98
C TYR A 80 -11.46 4.75 12.41
N VAL A 81 -11.32 5.76 13.26
CA VAL A 81 -11.44 7.17 12.89
C VAL A 81 -10.04 7.76 12.74
N ASP A 82 -9.75 8.35 11.60
CA ASP A 82 -8.50 9.04 11.36
C ASP A 82 -8.50 10.39 12.11
N PRO A 83 -7.53 10.61 13.03
CA PRO A 83 -7.45 11.88 13.73
C PRO A 83 -6.90 12.98 12.82
N PRO A 84 -7.29 14.25 13.03
CA PRO A 84 -6.65 15.35 12.33
C PRO A 84 -5.15 15.43 12.67
N VAL A 85 -4.36 16.01 11.77
CA VAL A 85 -2.95 16.32 12.01
C VAL A 85 -2.78 17.14 13.30
N ASP A 86 -1.61 17.05 13.93
CA ASP A 86 -1.31 17.87 15.11
C ASP A 86 -1.12 19.37 14.76
N ALA A 87 -0.84 20.18 15.78
CA ALA A 87 -0.65 21.61 15.60
C ALA A 87 0.56 21.97 14.71
N ASP A 88 1.51 21.05 14.58
CA ASP A 88 2.72 21.20 13.74
C ASP A 88 2.51 20.61 12.33
N GLY A 89 1.33 20.08 12.04
CA GLY A 89 0.97 19.48 10.75
C GLY A 89 1.44 18.04 10.57
N ASN A 90 1.87 17.36 11.65
CA ASN A 90 2.29 15.97 11.56
C ASN A 90 1.09 15.02 11.66
N GLY A 91 1.15 13.93 10.91
CA GLY A 91 0.17 12.84 11.01
C GLY A 91 0.21 12.16 12.39
N ARG A 92 -0.92 11.61 12.80
CA ARG A 92 -1.09 10.90 14.07
C ARG A 92 -1.63 9.49 13.82
N ALA A 93 -1.35 8.57 14.75
CA ALA A 93 -2.01 7.26 14.72
C ALA A 93 -3.46 7.39 15.17
N PHE A 94 -4.35 6.67 14.50
CA PHE A 94 -5.72 6.48 15.01
C PHE A 94 -5.70 5.65 16.31
N ALA A 95 -6.73 5.87 17.13
CA ALA A 95 -6.83 5.18 18.43
C ALA A 95 -7.25 3.72 18.21
N ALA A 96 -6.35 2.79 18.51
CA ALA A 96 -6.63 1.36 18.46
C ALA A 96 -5.83 0.59 19.52
N ASP A 97 -6.43 -0.46 20.06
CA ASP A 97 -5.67 -1.51 20.74
C ASP A 97 -4.97 -2.36 19.66
N PRO A 98 -3.64 -2.47 19.67
CA PRO A 98 -2.92 -3.22 18.63
C PRO A 98 -3.31 -4.70 18.53
N LYS A 99 -3.76 -5.32 19.64
CA LYS A 99 -4.24 -6.71 19.61
C LYS A 99 -5.60 -6.81 18.93
N GLN A 100 -6.49 -5.87 19.23
CA GLN A 100 -7.82 -5.83 18.61
C GLN A 100 -7.73 -5.49 17.13
N LEU A 101 -6.85 -4.57 16.75
CA LEU A 101 -6.58 -4.24 15.35
C LEU A 101 -6.07 -5.46 14.58
N ALA A 102 -5.09 -6.19 15.15
CA ALA A 102 -4.58 -7.44 14.55
C ALA A 102 -5.68 -8.50 14.39
N LYS A 103 -6.60 -8.61 15.36
CA LYS A 103 -7.75 -9.52 15.27
C LYS A 103 -8.70 -9.13 14.13
N HIS A 104 -8.99 -7.84 13.96
CA HIS A 104 -9.84 -7.37 12.86
C HIS A 104 -9.20 -7.66 11.50
N ILE A 105 -7.87 -7.43 11.36
CA ILE A 105 -7.12 -7.77 10.14
C ILE A 105 -7.16 -9.27 9.87
N ALA A 106 -6.93 -10.12 10.87
CA ALA A 106 -7.00 -11.58 10.74
C ALA A 106 -8.39 -12.06 10.32
N GLN A 107 -9.45 -11.44 10.86
CA GLN A 107 -10.84 -11.73 10.47
C GLN A 107 -11.10 -11.36 9.01
N ALA A 108 -10.63 -10.19 8.56
CA ALA A 108 -10.75 -9.77 7.16
C ALA A 108 -9.99 -10.73 6.22
N ALA A 109 -8.77 -11.14 6.58
CA ALA A 109 -8.00 -12.11 5.81
C ALA A 109 -8.70 -13.47 5.71
N SER A 110 -9.30 -13.93 6.81
CA SER A 110 -10.08 -15.17 6.83
C SER A 110 -11.37 -15.07 5.98
N ALA A 111 -12.05 -13.92 6.03
CA ALA A 111 -13.30 -13.71 5.30
C ALA A 111 -13.10 -13.78 3.78
N CYS A 112 -12.00 -13.24 3.26
CA CYS A 112 -11.67 -13.33 1.84
C CYS A 112 -10.78 -14.53 1.49
N GLN A 113 -10.48 -15.41 2.45
CA GLN A 113 -9.61 -16.59 2.27
C GLN A 113 -8.23 -16.22 1.70
N ALA A 114 -7.65 -15.12 2.19
CA ALA A 114 -6.38 -14.59 1.70
C ALA A 114 -5.25 -15.63 1.79
N GLN A 115 -4.51 -15.78 0.73
CA GLN A 115 -3.33 -16.63 0.62
C GLN A 115 -2.02 -15.83 0.81
N ALA A 116 -2.11 -14.51 0.75
CA ALA A 116 -1.06 -13.58 1.14
C ALA A 116 -1.69 -12.25 1.57
N MET A 117 -0.96 -11.50 2.40
CA MET A 117 -1.33 -10.14 2.80
C MET A 117 -0.23 -9.17 2.37
N ILE A 118 -0.62 -7.97 1.95
CA ILE A 118 0.29 -6.85 1.66
C ILE A 118 -0.12 -5.67 2.54
N SER A 119 0.83 -4.99 3.15
CA SER A 119 0.57 -3.86 4.04
C SER A 119 1.72 -2.86 4.06
N HIS A 120 1.61 -1.85 4.93
CA HIS A 120 2.67 -0.88 5.19
C HIS A 120 3.96 -1.51 5.65
N GLY A 121 5.09 -0.85 5.40
CA GLY A 121 6.40 -1.28 5.84
C GLY A 121 6.75 -0.87 7.27
N SER A 122 7.89 -1.37 7.73
CA SER A 122 8.32 -1.29 9.13
C SER A 122 8.51 0.14 9.64
N SER A 123 8.89 1.08 8.76
CA SER A 123 9.08 2.50 9.12
C SER A 123 7.86 3.38 8.86
N GLY A 124 6.76 2.81 8.34
CA GLY A 124 5.58 3.60 7.94
C GLY A 124 5.87 4.55 6.78
N GLU A 125 6.67 4.11 5.81
CA GLU A 125 7.13 4.80 4.61
C GLU A 125 7.90 6.10 4.93
N TYR A 126 7.18 7.18 5.20
CA TYR A 126 7.75 8.48 5.61
C TYR A 126 7.64 8.74 7.12
N GLY A 127 7.49 7.68 7.93
CA GLY A 127 7.37 7.77 9.39
C GLY A 127 5.95 8.07 9.87
N HIS A 128 4.93 7.79 9.06
CA HIS A 128 3.54 8.05 9.48
C HIS A 128 3.12 7.10 10.62
N PRO A 129 2.67 7.62 11.78
CA PRO A 129 2.39 6.77 12.95
C PRO A 129 1.27 5.74 12.71
N ALA A 130 0.24 6.08 11.92
CA ALA A 130 -0.83 5.14 11.57
C ALA A 130 -0.34 3.99 10.70
N HIS A 131 0.59 4.24 9.76
CA HIS A 131 1.21 3.20 8.92
C HIS A 131 2.03 2.23 9.78
N SER A 132 2.87 2.76 10.69
CA SER A 132 3.67 1.94 11.60
C SER A 132 2.79 1.10 12.55
N LEU A 133 1.68 1.67 13.04
CA LEU A 133 0.71 0.95 13.86
C LEU A 133 0.07 -0.21 13.06
N LEU A 134 -0.31 0.06 11.81
CA LEU A 134 -0.93 -0.95 10.96
C LEU A 134 0.05 -2.05 10.55
N HIS A 135 1.31 -1.69 10.24
CA HIS A 135 2.37 -2.67 10.02
C HIS A 135 2.50 -3.67 11.19
N GLN A 136 2.60 -3.15 12.43
CA GLN A 136 2.73 -3.99 13.62
C GLN A 136 1.49 -4.90 13.81
N ALA A 137 0.30 -4.39 13.54
CA ALA A 137 -0.93 -5.16 13.65
C ALA A 137 -1.03 -6.23 12.55
N ALA A 138 -0.65 -5.91 11.31
CA ALA A 138 -0.61 -6.85 10.19
C ALA A 138 0.40 -7.98 10.45
N LEU A 139 1.60 -7.64 10.95
CA LEU A 139 2.61 -8.63 11.34
C LEU A 139 2.07 -9.58 12.41
N ARG A 140 1.42 -9.04 13.45
CA ARG A 140 0.79 -9.85 14.50
C ARG A 140 -0.34 -10.72 13.97
N ALA A 141 -1.17 -10.21 13.06
CA ALA A 141 -2.25 -10.96 12.41
C ALA A 141 -1.70 -12.14 11.61
N SER A 142 -0.60 -11.95 10.88
CA SER A 142 0.08 -13.01 10.10
C SER A 142 0.72 -14.08 10.99
N GLN A 143 1.21 -13.71 12.18
CA GLN A 143 1.84 -14.62 13.15
C GLN A 143 0.80 -15.40 14.00
N GLY A 144 -0.40 -14.89 14.14
CA GLY A 144 -1.36 -15.29 15.18
C GLY A 144 -2.19 -16.54 14.88
N SER A 145 -2.02 -17.20 13.75
CA SER A 145 -2.81 -18.39 13.41
C SER A 145 -1.98 -19.66 13.54
N PRO A 146 -2.19 -20.50 14.57
CA PRO A 146 -1.54 -21.81 14.64
C PRO A 146 -1.93 -22.65 13.42
N GLY A 147 -0.95 -23.02 12.62
CA GLY A 147 -1.12 -23.88 11.43
C GLY A 147 -1.48 -23.19 10.13
N ALA A 148 -1.74 -21.88 10.10
CA ALA A 148 -1.93 -21.10 8.89
C ALA A 148 -0.98 -19.89 8.91
N CYS A 149 0.23 -20.07 8.38
CA CYS A 149 1.15 -18.97 8.16
C CYS A 149 0.65 -18.16 6.95
N LEU A 150 0.04 -16.99 7.18
CA LEU A 150 -0.31 -16.07 6.11
C LEU A 150 0.91 -15.21 5.79
N PRO A 151 1.54 -15.36 4.61
CA PRO A 151 2.66 -14.51 4.22
C PRO A 151 2.27 -13.04 4.25
N LEU A 152 3.11 -12.20 4.90
CA LEU A 152 2.98 -10.76 4.90
C LEU A 152 4.09 -10.16 4.05
N TYR A 153 3.68 -9.37 3.07
CA TYR A 153 4.56 -8.49 2.31
C TYR A 153 4.32 -7.03 2.69
N THR A 154 5.37 -6.23 2.63
CA THR A 154 5.27 -4.77 2.82
C THR A 154 5.64 -4.06 1.53
N PHE A 155 4.91 -3.00 1.21
CA PHE A 155 5.22 -2.18 0.04
C PHE A 155 6.25 -1.09 0.36
N SER A 156 6.72 -0.39 -0.67
CA SER A 156 7.79 0.62 -0.57
C SER A 156 9.07 0.08 0.09
N ALA A 157 9.42 -1.15 -0.21
CA ALA A 157 10.64 -1.80 0.25
C ALA A 157 11.89 -1.12 -0.34
N ASP A 158 13.01 -1.09 0.41
CA ASP A 158 14.23 -0.41 -0.02
C ASP A 158 15.02 -1.23 -1.05
N PHE A 159 15.46 -0.57 -2.10
CA PHE A 159 16.37 -1.12 -3.10
C PHE A 159 17.26 -0.03 -3.70
N PRO A 160 18.45 -0.38 -4.23
CA PRO A 160 19.29 0.55 -4.98
C PRO A 160 18.52 1.12 -6.17
N GLY A 161 18.40 2.45 -6.25
CA GLY A 161 17.62 3.11 -7.31
C GLY A 161 16.14 3.34 -7.01
N HIS A 162 15.69 3.08 -5.77
CA HIS A 162 14.32 3.42 -5.37
C HIS A 162 14.03 4.91 -5.61
N PRO A 163 12.96 5.27 -6.37
CA PRO A 163 12.74 6.65 -6.84
C PRO A 163 12.57 7.67 -5.71
N ARG A 164 12.14 7.22 -4.55
CA ARG A 164 11.89 8.04 -3.36
C ARG A 164 12.59 7.50 -2.12
N ARG A 165 13.80 6.98 -2.28
CA ARG A 165 14.55 6.29 -1.21
C ARG A 165 14.66 7.12 0.06
N ASP A 166 14.89 8.41 -0.06
CA ASP A 166 15.07 9.32 1.08
C ASP A 166 13.75 9.83 1.69
N ARG A 167 12.60 9.42 1.16
CA ARG A 167 11.31 9.97 1.56
C ARG A 167 10.27 8.94 1.96
N SER A 168 10.16 7.85 1.23
CA SER A 168 9.08 6.88 1.42
C SER A 168 9.52 5.43 1.28
N ALA A 169 10.82 5.14 1.20
CA ALA A 169 11.30 3.76 1.26
C ALA A 169 11.41 3.31 2.72
N ASN A 170 10.94 2.10 2.98
CA ASN A 170 11.12 1.41 4.25
C ASN A 170 12.54 0.84 4.31
N ARG A 171 13.49 1.62 4.81
CA ARG A 171 14.94 1.32 4.72
C ARG A 171 15.37 0.03 5.42
N ASN A 172 14.57 -0.46 6.37
CA ASN A 172 14.83 -1.71 7.07
C ASN A 172 14.18 -2.92 6.39
N ASP A 173 13.44 -2.69 5.32
CA ASP A 173 12.71 -3.70 4.56
C ASP A 173 13.37 -3.83 3.18
N PRO A 174 14.44 -4.65 3.03
CA PRO A 174 15.10 -4.84 1.72
C PRO A 174 14.13 -5.50 0.75
N ALA A 175 14.07 -5.00 -0.49
CA ALA A 175 13.12 -5.50 -1.47
C ALA A 175 13.44 -6.94 -1.91
N ASP A 176 12.46 -7.83 -1.81
CA ASP A 176 12.46 -9.17 -2.40
C ASP A 176 11.98 -9.15 -3.85
N PHE A 177 11.10 -8.19 -4.16
CA PHE A 177 10.59 -7.96 -5.51
C PHE A 177 10.63 -6.48 -5.84
N VAL A 178 11.13 -6.16 -7.03
CA VAL A 178 11.07 -4.83 -7.65
C VAL A 178 10.27 -4.97 -8.93
N ILE A 179 9.21 -4.20 -9.08
CA ILE A 179 8.17 -4.40 -10.08
C ILE A 179 8.08 -3.15 -10.95
N ASP A 180 8.29 -3.33 -12.25
CA ASP A 180 8.06 -2.29 -13.25
C ASP A 180 6.56 -2.20 -13.56
N VAL A 181 5.94 -1.15 -13.07
CA VAL A 181 4.51 -0.93 -13.25
C VAL A 181 4.19 0.08 -14.36
N ARG A 182 5.16 0.45 -15.20
CA ARG A 182 4.94 1.36 -16.34
C ARG A 182 3.77 0.94 -17.24
N PRO A 183 3.57 -0.35 -17.58
CA PRO A 183 2.40 -0.77 -18.37
C PRO A 183 1.06 -0.49 -17.68
N TRP A 184 1.02 -0.49 -16.35
CA TRP A 184 -0.20 -0.28 -15.54
C TRP A 184 -0.36 1.17 -15.06
N MET A 185 0.56 2.09 -15.43
CA MET A 185 0.45 3.51 -15.07
C MET A 185 -0.86 4.17 -15.50
N PRO A 186 -1.46 3.85 -16.67
CA PRO A 186 -2.78 4.40 -17.01
C PRO A 186 -3.87 4.02 -16.01
N VAL A 187 -3.87 2.79 -15.51
CA VAL A 187 -4.81 2.30 -14.50
C VAL A 187 -4.54 2.95 -13.14
N LYS A 188 -3.25 2.99 -12.72
CA LYS A 188 -2.82 3.66 -11.48
C LYS A 188 -3.19 5.14 -11.49
N LEU A 189 -3.00 5.83 -12.62
CA LEU A 189 -3.37 7.25 -12.76
C LEU A 189 -4.89 7.46 -12.68
N ALA A 190 -5.68 6.58 -13.29
CA ALA A 190 -7.13 6.62 -13.18
C ALA A 190 -7.59 6.44 -11.72
N ALA A 191 -6.98 5.51 -10.98
CA ALA A 191 -7.23 5.35 -9.55
C ALA A 191 -6.84 6.59 -8.74
N ALA A 192 -5.69 7.20 -9.04
CA ALA A 192 -5.23 8.42 -8.36
C ALA A 192 -6.18 9.62 -8.59
N HIS A 193 -6.77 9.74 -9.77
CA HIS A 193 -7.78 10.77 -10.05
C HIS A 193 -9.12 10.54 -9.33
N CYS A 194 -9.38 9.33 -8.82
CA CYS A 194 -10.52 9.11 -7.95
C CYS A 194 -10.39 9.86 -6.61
N HIS A 195 -9.16 10.02 -6.09
CA HIS A 195 -8.85 10.69 -4.83
C HIS A 195 -8.78 12.22 -4.97
N ARG A 196 -9.88 12.82 -5.40
CA ARG A 196 -9.98 14.25 -5.72
C ARG A 196 -9.64 15.14 -4.52
N THR A 197 -10.01 14.72 -3.32
CA THR A 197 -9.68 15.46 -2.09
C THR A 197 -8.17 15.47 -1.81
N GLN A 198 -7.41 14.50 -2.34
CA GLN A 198 -5.97 14.35 -2.09
C GLN A 198 -5.09 14.74 -3.29
N GLU A 199 -5.66 15.02 -4.47
CA GLU A 199 -4.89 15.30 -5.68
C GLU A 199 -3.92 16.48 -5.49
N ALA A 200 -4.38 17.56 -4.86
CA ALA A 200 -3.52 18.71 -4.56
C ALA A 200 -2.35 18.34 -3.64
N LEU A 201 -2.57 17.46 -2.65
CA LEU A 201 -1.54 16.96 -1.75
C LEU A 201 -0.48 16.16 -2.53
N PHE A 202 -0.88 15.30 -3.46
CA PHE A 202 0.04 14.46 -4.24
C PHE A 202 1.05 15.29 -5.03
N VAL A 203 0.59 16.37 -5.66
CA VAL A 203 1.43 17.18 -6.55
C VAL A 203 2.12 18.36 -5.83
N ARG A 204 1.65 18.74 -4.65
CA ARG A 204 2.05 19.98 -3.94
C ARG A 204 3.56 20.16 -3.81
N ARG A 205 4.26 19.13 -3.33
CA ARG A 205 5.71 19.21 -3.14
C ARG A 205 6.46 19.35 -4.46
N ALA A 206 6.11 18.51 -5.45
CA ALA A 206 6.75 18.54 -6.76
C ALA A 206 6.52 19.89 -7.43
N SER A 207 5.28 20.39 -7.39
CA SER A 207 4.91 21.69 -7.96
C SER A 207 5.62 22.85 -7.28
N ARG A 208 5.78 22.80 -5.95
CA ARG A 208 6.56 23.82 -5.20
C ARG A 208 8.02 23.82 -5.62
N LEU A 209 8.65 22.66 -5.79
CA LEU A 209 10.05 22.56 -6.20
C LEU A 209 10.26 22.97 -7.66
N ALA A 210 9.30 22.67 -8.53
CA ALA A 210 9.35 23.02 -9.95
C ALA A 210 8.99 24.48 -10.23
N GLY A 211 8.30 25.17 -9.30
CA GLY A 211 7.77 26.53 -9.52
C GLY A 211 6.56 26.60 -10.44
N HIS A 212 5.95 25.48 -10.78
CA HIS A 212 4.73 25.37 -11.58
C HIS A 212 3.96 24.10 -11.20
N LEU A 213 2.69 23.99 -11.63
CA LEU A 213 1.89 22.79 -11.39
C LEU A 213 2.49 21.60 -12.15
N VAL A 214 2.85 20.54 -11.41
CA VAL A 214 3.35 19.29 -11.97
C VAL A 214 2.16 18.35 -12.19
N PRO A 215 2.06 17.68 -13.35
CA PRO A 215 1.00 16.70 -13.60
C PRO A 215 1.02 15.54 -12.60
N LEU A 216 -0.15 15.02 -12.24
CA LEU A 216 -0.26 13.88 -11.31
C LEU A 216 0.52 12.65 -11.81
N ALA A 217 0.52 12.40 -13.11
CA ALA A 217 1.27 11.30 -13.73
C ALA A 217 2.78 11.35 -13.43
N ASP A 218 3.35 12.55 -13.30
CA ASP A 218 4.79 12.74 -13.09
C ASP A 218 5.22 12.54 -11.62
N VAL A 219 4.24 12.48 -10.72
CA VAL A 219 4.50 12.27 -9.28
C VAL A 219 4.18 10.84 -8.82
N LEU A 220 3.52 10.03 -9.63
CA LEU A 220 3.29 8.63 -9.30
C LEU A 220 4.53 7.79 -9.62
N MET A 221 4.83 6.83 -8.72
CA MET A 221 5.95 5.91 -8.94
C MET A 221 5.58 4.87 -10.01
N SER A 222 6.48 4.69 -10.97
CA SER A 222 6.37 3.68 -12.03
C SER A 222 7.15 2.40 -11.74
N VAL A 223 7.82 2.36 -10.59
CA VAL A 223 8.48 1.17 -10.03
C VAL A 223 8.02 1.03 -8.60
N GLU A 224 7.53 -0.13 -8.26
CA GLU A 224 7.05 -0.49 -6.93
C GLU A 224 7.86 -1.66 -6.38
N SER A 225 7.81 -1.91 -5.08
CA SER A 225 8.62 -2.94 -4.45
C SER A 225 7.93 -3.60 -3.28
N LEU A 226 8.26 -4.87 -3.05
CA LEU A 226 7.73 -5.66 -1.96
C LEU A 226 8.87 -6.31 -1.17
N HIS A 227 8.72 -6.33 0.15
CA HIS A 227 9.55 -7.08 1.09
C HIS A 227 8.69 -8.11 1.82
N ARG A 228 9.17 -9.35 1.97
CA ARG A 228 8.49 -10.36 2.78
C ARG A 228 8.83 -10.22 4.26
N ALA A 229 7.94 -9.54 5.00
CA ALA A 229 8.10 -9.33 6.43
C ALA A 229 7.80 -10.59 7.28
N TRP A 230 6.95 -11.52 6.76
CA TRP A 230 6.63 -12.76 7.46
C TRP A 230 6.18 -13.88 6.49
N PRO A 231 6.57 -15.17 6.74
CA PRO A 231 7.65 -15.55 7.66
C PRO A 231 8.99 -14.99 7.18
N THR A 232 9.87 -14.65 8.11
CA THR A 232 11.25 -14.28 7.75
C THR A 232 11.95 -15.48 7.12
N CYS A 233 12.69 -15.26 6.05
CA CYS A 233 13.47 -16.30 5.39
C CYS A 233 14.86 -15.81 5.05
N GLU A 234 15.83 -16.72 5.05
CA GLU A 234 17.07 -16.53 4.36
C GLU A 234 16.87 -16.88 2.89
N GLY A 235 17.33 -16.03 1.98
CA GLY A 235 17.16 -16.26 0.56
C GLY A 235 15.84 -15.76 -0.02
N ARG A 236 15.46 -16.28 -1.19
CA ARG A 236 14.26 -15.85 -1.93
C ARG A 236 12.98 -16.33 -1.25
N PRO A 237 11.93 -15.51 -1.20
CA PRO A 237 10.63 -15.96 -0.73
C PRO A 237 10.09 -17.15 -1.52
N GLU A 238 9.58 -18.16 -0.81
CA GLU A 238 8.92 -19.33 -1.38
C GLU A 238 7.54 -19.46 -0.76
N ASP A 239 6.54 -18.86 -1.39
CA ASP A 239 5.15 -18.89 -0.98
C ASP A 239 4.24 -18.57 -2.20
N ALA A 240 2.93 -18.68 -1.98
CA ALA A 240 1.95 -18.55 -3.05
C ALA A 240 2.03 -17.20 -3.81
N LEU A 241 2.34 -16.07 -3.11
CA LEU A 241 2.47 -14.78 -3.78
C LEU A 241 3.79 -14.69 -4.57
N ALA A 242 4.88 -15.18 -3.99
CA ALA A 242 6.17 -15.24 -4.67
C ALA A 242 6.10 -16.06 -5.95
N ASP A 243 5.45 -17.23 -5.89
CA ASP A 243 5.23 -18.09 -7.05
C ASP A 243 4.31 -17.43 -8.08
N PHE A 244 3.26 -16.77 -7.63
CA PHE A 244 2.36 -16.03 -8.53
C PHE A 244 3.11 -14.90 -9.26
N LEU A 245 3.89 -14.11 -8.55
CA LEU A 245 4.70 -13.04 -9.13
C LEU A 245 5.69 -13.58 -10.17
N ARG A 246 6.44 -14.64 -9.85
CA ARG A 246 7.41 -15.22 -10.79
C ARG A 246 6.74 -15.84 -12.01
N ASN A 247 5.66 -16.59 -11.81
CA ASN A 247 5.06 -17.40 -12.88
C ASN A 247 4.04 -16.62 -13.73
N ARG A 248 3.41 -15.57 -13.18
CA ARG A 248 2.35 -14.81 -13.86
C ARG A 248 2.72 -13.37 -14.18
N CYS A 249 3.71 -12.82 -13.48
CA CYS A 249 4.11 -11.42 -13.58
C CYS A 249 5.62 -11.27 -13.89
N GLY A 250 6.30 -12.34 -14.31
CA GLY A 250 7.76 -12.36 -14.48
C GLY A 250 8.30 -11.28 -15.39
N GLU A 251 7.56 -10.88 -16.42
CA GLU A 251 7.95 -9.80 -17.33
C GLU A 251 7.97 -8.40 -16.68
N ALA A 252 7.25 -8.22 -15.59
CA ALA A 252 7.25 -6.99 -14.81
C ALA A 252 8.29 -6.97 -13.69
N LEU A 253 8.90 -8.12 -13.37
CA LEU A 253 9.93 -8.18 -12.34
C LEU A 253 11.26 -7.64 -12.90
N LEU A 254 11.76 -6.60 -12.26
CA LEU A 254 13.11 -6.11 -12.54
C LEU A 254 14.12 -7.05 -11.87
N ALA A 255 15.28 -7.23 -12.51
CA ALA A 255 16.35 -8.01 -11.93
C ALA A 255 16.66 -7.49 -10.52
N SER A 256 16.76 -8.40 -9.56
CA SER A 256 17.06 -8.04 -8.17
C SER A 256 18.31 -7.16 -8.13
N PRO A 257 18.30 -6.07 -7.37
CA PRO A 257 19.49 -5.23 -7.22
C PRO A 257 20.64 -6.10 -6.68
N ALA A 258 21.83 -5.94 -7.28
CA ALA A 258 23.02 -6.73 -7.01
C ALA A 258 23.23 -7.04 -5.52
N GLY A 259 23.17 -8.31 -5.17
CA GLY A 259 23.32 -8.87 -3.81
C GLY A 259 22.86 -10.32 -3.71
N TRP A 260 22.09 -10.77 -4.68
CA TRP A 260 21.68 -12.17 -4.81
C TRP A 260 22.64 -12.83 -5.83
N ASP A 261 23.77 -13.27 -5.35
CA ASP A 261 24.68 -14.05 -6.17
C ASP A 261 23.92 -15.22 -6.80
N GLU A 262 23.91 -15.27 -8.13
CA GLU A 262 23.62 -16.45 -8.93
C GLU A 262 24.73 -17.51 -8.76
N GLY A 263 25.21 -17.66 -7.58
CA GLY A 263 26.27 -18.59 -7.22
C GLY A 263 25.76 -19.62 -6.25
N GLN A 264 25.12 -20.63 -6.74
CA GLN A 264 25.29 -22.05 -6.50
C GLN A 264 24.03 -22.83 -6.86
N ALA A 265 23.97 -23.22 -8.14
CA ALA A 265 23.23 -24.41 -8.52
C ALA A 265 24.03 -25.65 -8.18
#